data_d7c03bfab75e7d18ff4230eb2d3b6d9b
#
_entry.id   d7c03bfab75e7d18ff4230eb2d3b6d9b
#
_cell.length_a   1.000
_cell.length_b   1.000
_cell.length_c   1.000
_cell.angle_alpha   90.00
_cell.angle_beta   90.00
_cell.angle_gamma   90.00
#
_symmetry.space_group_name_H-M   'P 1'
#
loop_
_entity.id
_entity.type
_entity.pdbx_description
1 polymer ?
#
loop_
_entity_poly.entity_id
_entity_poly.type
_entity_poly.pdbx_seq_one_letter_code
_entity_poly.pdbx_strand_id
1 'polypeptide(L)'
;MRLPYMSPAILFVIGASGAGKTAAVHALGQLQLTGVGCYHFDSIGVPSAQVMEQEWGGGERWQEQMTTRWIERLVANPDWVEIAVLEGQTRPSFIEPSIRRLGVRRSRILLLDCQPAIRSARLAGPRAQPELSNERMDAWAAYLRGQADALELPVLDSTSRSIAEVADLLREQVDVLRGSAGAAA
;
A
#
# COMPACT_ATOMS: atom_id res chain seq x y z
N MET A 1 -8.29 -29.10 -14.76
CA MET A 1 -7.45 -28.32 -15.67
C MET A 1 -6.96 -27.11 -14.88
N ARG A 2 -5.70 -27.09 -14.44
CA ARG A 2 -5.14 -25.95 -13.71
C ARG A 2 -4.95 -24.81 -14.73
N LEU A 3 -5.58 -23.68 -14.50
CA LEU A 3 -5.29 -22.46 -15.26
C LEU A 3 -3.79 -22.14 -15.17
N PRO A 4 -3.17 -21.63 -16.23
CA PRO A 4 -1.76 -21.25 -16.18
C PRO A 4 -1.56 -20.26 -15.03
N TYR A 5 -0.46 -20.43 -14.29
CA TYR A 5 -0.04 -19.64 -13.15
C TYR A 5 0.03 -18.16 -13.55
N MET A 6 -0.99 -17.40 -13.26
CA MET A 6 -1.02 -15.96 -13.55
C MET A 6 -0.71 -15.19 -12.27
N SER A 7 0.32 -14.34 -12.33
CA SER A 7 0.55 -13.36 -11.27
C SER A 7 -0.69 -12.51 -11.07
N PRO A 8 -1.09 -12.21 -9.83
CA PRO A 8 -2.23 -11.35 -9.57
C PRO A 8 -1.99 -9.94 -10.11
N ALA A 9 -3.04 -9.19 -10.35
CA ALA A 9 -2.93 -7.75 -10.42
C ALA A 9 -2.65 -7.22 -9.02
N ILE A 10 -1.84 -6.16 -8.89
CA ILE A 10 -1.46 -5.63 -7.57
C ILE A 10 -1.90 -4.18 -7.43
N LEU A 11 -2.72 -3.90 -6.42
CA LEU A 11 -3.06 -2.57 -5.96
C LEU A 11 -2.17 -2.20 -4.77
N PHE A 12 -1.30 -1.22 -4.94
CA PHE A 12 -0.50 -0.66 -3.86
C PHE A 12 -1.21 0.54 -3.25
N VAL A 13 -1.51 0.49 -1.97
CA VAL A 13 -2.09 1.59 -1.18
C VAL A 13 -1.00 2.18 -0.31
N ILE A 14 -0.33 3.23 -0.80
CA ILE A 14 0.75 3.88 -0.07
C ILE A 14 0.25 5.10 0.72
N GLY A 15 1.02 5.57 1.67
CA GLY A 15 0.67 6.76 2.48
C GLY A 15 1.41 6.79 3.80
N ALA A 16 1.41 7.94 4.46
CA ALA A 16 2.03 8.14 5.77
C ALA A 16 1.26 7.42 6.90
N SER A 17 1.88 7.25 8.06
CA SER A 17 1.18 6.79 9.28
C SER A 17 0.04 7.75 9.62
N GLY A 18 -1.10 7.21 10.07
CA GLY A 18 -2.29 8.01 10.38
C GLY A 18 -3.17 8.37 9.18
N ALA A 19 -2.76 8.09 7.93
CA ALA A 19 -3.60 8.31 6.75
C ALA A 19 -4.82 7.37 6.66
N GLY A 20 -4.86 6.27 7.44
CA GLY A 20 -6.00 5.35 7.49
C GLY A 20 -5.88 4.10 6.62
N LYS A 21 -4.73 3.84 6.00
CA LYS A 21 -4.50 2.69 5.10
C LYS A 21 -4.94 1.35 5.68
N THR A 22 -4.37 0.99 6.84
CA THR A 22 -4.61 -0.30 7.49
C THR A 22 -6.09 -0.51 7.81
N ALA A 23 -6.76 0.52 8.34
CA ALA A 23 -8.18 0.46 8.65
C ALA A 23 -9.04 0.29 7.38
N ALA A 24 -8.72 1.05 6.32
CA ALA A 24 -9.47 0.99 5.06
C ALA A 24 -9.26 -0.35 4.33
N VAL A 25 -8.02 -0.85 4.28
CA VAL A 25 -7.73 -2.16 3.64
C VAL A 25 -8.28 -3.32 4.46
N HIS A 26 -8.28 -3.22 5.79
CA HIS A 26 -8.98 -4.18 6.63
C HIS A 26 -10.49 -4.18 6.36
N ALA A 27 -11.13 -2.99 6.29
CA ALA A 27 -12.55 -2.87 5.96
C ALA A 27 -12.87 -3.41 4.55
N LEU A 28 -12.00 -3.17 3.57
CA LEU A 28 -12.11 -3.76 2.23
C LEU A 28 -12.08 -5.31 2.31
N GLY A 29 -11.19 -5.88 3.12
CA GLY A 29 -11.10 -7.32 3.35
C GLY A 29 -12.39 -7.91 3.96
N GLN A 30 -13.08 -7.16 4.83
CA GLN A 30 -14.36 -7.56 5.41
C GLN A 30 -15.48 -7.68 4.37
N LEU A 31 -15.36 -7.03 3.22
CA LEU A 31 -16.32 -7.17 2.12
C LEU A 31 -16.24 -8.54 1.42
N GLN A 32 -15.23 -9.34 1.72
CA GLN A 32 -15.02 -10.70 1.19
C GLN A 32 -15.16 -10.79 -0.34
N LEU A 33 -14.60 -9.81 -1.06
CA LEU A 33 -14.66 -9.76 -2.52
C LEU A 33 -13.96 -10.99 -3.13
N THR A 34 -14.68 -11.69 -4.00
CA THR A 34 -14.15 -12.90 -4.65
C THR A 34 -12.84 -12.62 -5.38
N GLY A 35 -11.82 -13.44 -5.14
CA GLY A 35 -10.51 -13.34 -5.79
C GLY A 35 -9.66 -12.14 -5.34
N VAL A 36 -10.02 -11.44 -4.25
CA VAL A 36 -9.25 -10.31 -3.69
C VAL A 36 -8.60 -10.71 -2.38
N GLY A 37 -7.27 -10.54 -2.29
CA GLY A 37 -6.50 -10.68 -1.05
C GLY A 37 -6.02 -9.32 -0.56
N CYS A 38 -6.16 -9.07 0.74
CA CYS A 38 -5.69 -7.85 1.40
C CYS A 38 -4.46 -8.17 2.27
N TYR A 39 -3.40 -7.39 2.09
CA TYR A 39 -2.09 -7.62 2.73
C TYR A 39 -1.59 -6.34 3.37
N HIS A 40 -0.92 -6.50 4.50
CA HIS A 40 -0.37 -5.40 5.31
C HIS A 40 1.16 -5.49 5.32
N PHE A 41 1.83 -4.46 4.83
CA PHE A 41 3.28 -4.41 4.70
C PHE A 41 3.97 -4.74 6.04
N ASP A 42 3.50 -4.15 7.13
CA ASP A 42 4.09 -4.30 8.45
C ASP A 42 3.95 -5.73 9.03
N SER A 43 3.11 -6.58 8.44
CA SER A 43 2.97 -7.98 8.87
C SER A 43 4.21 -8.84 8.61
N ILE A 44 5.16 -8.36 7.81
CA ILE A 44 6.48 -9.00 7.63
C ILE A 44 7.39 -8.82 8.87
N GLY A 45 6.99 -7.95 9.79
CA GLY A 45 7.77 -7.53 10.94
C GLY A 45 8.58 -6.26 10.62
N VAL A 46 8.47 -5.27 11.51
CA VAL A 46 9.20 -4.00 11.40
C VAL A 46 10.28 -3.98 12.48
N PRO A 47 11.57 -4.12 12.13
CA PRO A 47 12.67 -4.06 13.09
C PRO A 47 12.81 -2.67 13.71
N SER A 48 13.53 -2.58 14.82
CA SER A 48 13.93 -1.28 15.37
C SER A 48 14.89 -0.55 14.41
N ALA A 49 14.95 0.78 14.53
CA ALA A 49 15.86 1.59 13.72
C ALA A 49 17.33 1.13 13.86
N GLN A 50 17.73 0.71 15.07
CA GLN A 50 19.08 0.17 15.33
C GLN A 50 19.34 -1.12 14.55
N VAL A 51 18.38 -2.04 14.52
CA VAL A 51 18.49 -3.30 13.78
C VAL A 51 18.51 -3.02 12.26
N MET A 52 17.67 -2.10 11.79
CA MET A 52 17.68 -1.68 10.37
C MET A 52 19.05 -1.12 9.96
N GLU A 53 19.68 -0.31 10.81
CA GLU A 53 21.00 0.23 10.54
C GLU A 53 22.06 -0.87 10.49
N GLN A 54 22.03 -1.81 11.43
CA GLN A 54 23.05 -2.88 11.54
C GLN A 54 22.94 -3.92 10.44
N GLU A 55 21.71 -4.34 10.07
CA GLU A 55 21.50 -5.48 9.18
C GLU A 55 21.26 -5.06 7.72
N TRP A 56 20.72 -3.85 7.48
CA TRP A 56 20.39 -3.36 6.14
C TRP A 56 21.10 -2.07 5.74
N GLY A 57 21.79 -1.40 6.67
CA GLY A 57 22.42 -0.11 6.43
C GLY A 57 21.38 1.04 6.37
N GLY A 58 20.30 0.92 7.13
CA GLY A 58 19.29 1.94 7.34
C GLY A 58 17.88 1.56 6.94
N GLY A 59 16.91 2.34 7.43
CA GLY A 59 15.49 2.10 7.21
C GLY A 59 15.05 2.19 5.75
N GLU A 60 15.72 3.02 4.95
CA GLU A 60 15.41 3.15 3.52
C GLU A 60 15.74 1.87 2.75
N ARG A 61 16.92 1.30 2.98
CA ARG A 61 17.33 0.03 2.36
C ARG A 61 16.48 -1.14 2.84
N TRP A 62 16.14 -1.16 4.13
CA TRP A 62 15.19 -2.14 4.64
C TRP A 62 13.85 -2.05 3.91
N GLN A 63 13.30 -0.85 3.78
CA GLN A 63 12.02 -0.61 3.11
C GLN A 63 12.06 -1.05 1.63
N GLU A 64 13.15 -0.76 0.91
CA GLU A 64 13.35 -1.18 -0.47
C GLU A 64 13.35 -2.70 -0.60
N GLN A 65 14.15 -3.38 0.23
CA GLN A 65 14.24 -4.84 0.20
C GLN A 65 12.91 -5.50 0.59
N MET A 66 12.22 -4.99 1.61
CA MET A 66 10.93 -5.53 2.02
C MET A 66 9.84 -5.27 0.98
N THR A 67 9.88 -4.13 0.30
CA THR A 67 8.99 -3.88 -0.85
C THR A 67 9.19 -4.94 -1.94
N THR A 68 10.44 -5.22 -2.29
CA THR A 68 10.76 -6.27 -3.26
C THR A 68 10.27 -7.64 -2.79
N ARG A 69 10.54 -8.04 -1.55
CA ARG A 69 10.11 -9.34 -0.98
C ARG A 69 8.59 -9.48 -0.97
N TRP A 70 7.87 -8.41 -0.65
CA TRP A 70 6.41 -8.43 -0.73
C TRP A 70 5.93 -8.69 -2.16
N ILE A 71 6.50 -8.00 -3.15
CA ILE A 71 6.11 -8.20 -4.55
C ILE A 71 6.45 -9.62 -5.01
N GLU A 72 7.62 -10.17 -4.64
CA GLU A 72 7.99 -11.57 -4.91
C GLU A 72 6.96 -12.55 -4.33
N ARG A 73 6.55 -12.34 -3.07
CA ARG A 73 5.53 -13.16 -2.43
C ARG A 73 4.18 -13.06 -3.15
N LEU A 74 3.75 -11.85 -3.52
CA LEU A 74 2.48 -11.66 -4.22
C LEU A 74 2.51 -12.28 -5.63
N VAL A 75 3.64 -12.16 -6.35
CA VAL A 75 3.83 -12.80 -7.66
C VAL A 75 3.78 -14.32 -7.54
N ALA A 76 4.36 -14.89 -6.49
CA ALA A 76 4.24 -16.32 -6.19
C ALA A 76 2.80 -16.75 -5.89
N ASN A 77 1.92 -15.82 -5.57
CA ASN A 77 0.48 -15.98 -5.38
C ASN A 77 0.09 -17.22 -4.55
N PRO A 78 0.61 -17.35 -3.31
CA PRO A 78 0.33 -18.54 -2.50
C PRO A 78 -1.15 -18.68 -2.13
N ASP A 79 -1.89 -17.57 -2.13
CA ASP A 79 -3.30 -17.50 -1.74
C ASP A 79 -4.26 -17.60 -2.94
N TRP A 80 -3.72 -17.76 -4.17
CA TRP A 80 -4.49 -17.92 -5.42
C TRP A 80 -5.49 -16.79 -5.69
N VAL A 81 -5.11 -15.54 -5.39
CA VAL A 81 -5.95 -14.38 -5.63
C VAL A 81 -5.80 -13.84 -7.06
N GLU A 82 -6.84 -13.19 -7.56
CA GLU A 82 -6.82 -12.47 -8.86
C GLU A 82 -6.21 -11.08 -8.70
N ILE A 83 -6.50 -10.45 -7.56
CA ILE A 83 -6.03 -9.11 -7.19
C ILE A 83 -5.49 -9.15 -5.77
N ALA A 84 -4.26 -8.70 -5.60
CA ALA A 84 -3.65 -8.47 -4.31
C ALA A 84 -3.67 -6.97 -3.97
N VAL A 85 -4.20 -6.61 -2.81
CA VAL A 85 -4.16 -5.24 -2.28
C VAL A 85 -3.11 -5.19 -1.18
N LEU A 86 -2.00 -4.49 -1.41
CA LEU A 86 -0.92 -4.32 -0.43
C LEU A 86 -0.91 -2.89 0.07
N GLU A 87 -1.16 -2.69 1.36
CA GLU A 87 -1.01 -1.37 1.99
C GLU A 87 0.30 -1.27 2.75
N GLY A 88 0.90 -0.08 2.76
CA GLY A 88 2.10 0.16 3.55
C GLY A 88 2.76 1.52 3.34
N GLN A 89 3.77 1.76 4.17
CA GLN A 89 4.67 2.90 4.01
C GLN A 89 5.82 2.50 3.08
N THR A 90 5.57 2.57 1.79
CA THR A 90 6.61 2.40 0.77
C THR A 90 6.51 3.52 -0.26
N ARG A 91 7.42 3.57 -1.19
CA ARG A 91 7.50 4.64 -2.19
C ARG A 91 7.47 4.09 -3.62
N PRO A 92 6.93 4.87 -4.58
CA PRO A 92 6.86 4.45 -5.98
C PRO A 92 8.21 4.03 -6.54
N SER A 93 9.30 4.73 -6.17
CA SER A 93 10.67 4.42 -6.62
C SER A 93 11.17 3.03 -6.22
N PHE A 94 10.58 2.37 -5.23
CA PHE A 94 10.89 0.98 -4.86
C PHE A 94 9.93 -0.01 -5.52
N ILE A 95 8.67 0.39 -5.68
CA ILE A 95 7.65 -0.44 -6.31
C ILE A 95 7.94 -0.62 -7.79
N GLU A 96 8.14 0.46 -8.55
CA GLU A 96 8.25 0.43 -10.00
C GLU A 96 9.40 -0.44 -10.55
N PRO A 97 10.65 -0.36 -10.02
CA PRO A 97 11.71 -1.26 -10.46
C PRO A 97 11.41 -2.72 -10.16
N SER A 98 10.79 -2.98 -8.99
CA SER A 98 10.48 -4.34 -8.55
C SER A 98 9.38 -4.99 -9.40
N ILE A 99 8.30 -4.28 -9.72
CA ILE A 99 7.24 -4.79 -10.60
C ILE A 99 7.76 -5.06 -12.02
N ARG A 100 8.63 -4.18 -12.55
CA ARG A 100 9.27 -4.41 -13.86
C ARG A 100 10.15 -5.65 -13.85
N ARG A 101 11.03 -5.78 -12.85
CA ARG A 101 11.95 -6.92 -12.71
C ARG A 101 11.20 -8.26 -12.57
N LEU A 102 10.09 -8.27 -11.85
CA LEU A 102 9.31 -9.46 -11.55
C LEU A 102 8.19 -9.73 -12.57
N GLY A 103 8.09 -8.93 -13.63
CA GLY A 103 7.14 -9.14 -14.72
C GLY A 103 5.68 -8.97 -14.31
N VAL A 104 5.38 -8.12 -13.32
CA VAL A 104 4.00 -7.80 -12.93
C VAL A 104 3.34 -7.00 -14.06
N ARG A 105 2.37 -7.61 -14.73
CA ARG A 105 1.74 -7.03 -15.91
C ARG A 105 0.68 -5.99 -15.59
N ARG A 106 0.00 -6.13 -14.46
CA ARG A 106 -1.09 -5.25 -14.02
C ARG A 106 -0.83 -4.79 -12.61
N SER A 107 -0.64 -3.50 -12.44
CA SER A 107 -0.47 -2.89 -11.14
C SER A 107 -1.01 -1.47 -11.13
N ARG A 108 -1.39 -1.01 -9.96
CA ARG A 108 -1.79 0.37 -9.72
C ARG A 108 -1.23 0.82 -8.38
N ILE A 109 -0.66 2.00 -8.35
CA ILE A 109 -0.20 2.64 -7.12
C ILE A 109 -1.17 3.80 -6.86
N LEU A 110 -1.68 3.91 -5.64
CA LEU A 110 -2.46 5.05 -5.19
C LEU A 110 -1.95 5.56 -3.83
N LEU A 111 -2.02 6.85 -3.64
CA LEU A 111 -1.73 7.49 -2.37
C LEU A 111 -3.02 7.67 -1.58
N LEU A 112 -3.07 7.12 -0.36
CA LEU A 112 -4.07 7.50 0.63
C LEU A 112 -3.47 8.59 1.51
N ASP A 113 -4.07 9.77 1.47
CA ASP A 113 -3.57 10.96 2.15
C ASP A 113 -4.65 11.58 3.05
N CYS A 114 -4.26 12.45 3.95
CA CYS A 114 -5.17 13.27 4.75
C CYS A 114 -4.46 14.53 5.26
N GLN A 115 -5.23 15.51 5.69
CA GLN A 115 -4.68 16.73 6.30
C GLN A 115 -3.82 16.41 7.53
N PRO A 116 -2.72 17.15 7.77
CA PRO A 116 -1.80 16.90 8.89
C PRO A 116 -2.49 16.87 10.26
N ALA A 117 -3.43 17.79 10.51
CA ALA A 117 -4.16 17.84 11.77
C ALA A 117 -4.99 16.56 12.03
N ILE A 118 -5.62 16.01 10.98
CA ILE A 118 -6.39 14.78 11.06
C ILE A 118 -5.46 13.58 11.28
N ARG A 119 -4.31 13.56 10.60
CA ARG A 119 -3.29 12.54 10.79
C ARG A 119 -2.80 12.51 12.24
N SER A 120 -2.43 13.66 12.78
CA SER A 120 -1.99 13.83 14.17
C SER A 120 -3.05 13.37 15.18
N ALA A 121 -4.31 13.78 14.97
CA ALA A 121 -5.43 13.37 15.84
C ALA A 121 -5.64 11.85 15.83
N ARG A 122 -5.53 11.18 14.66
CA ARG A 122 -5.65 9.73 14.53
C ARG A 122 -4.48 8.98 15.20
N LEU A 123 -3.27 9.52 15.12
CA LEU A 123 -2.08 8.94 15.76
C LEU A 123 -2.15 9.07 17.29
N ALA A 124 -2.56 10.24 17.80
CA ALA A 124 -2.68 10.50 19.24
C ALA A 124 -3.86 9.73 19.89
N GLY A 125 -4.96 9.56 19.17
CA GLY A 125 -6.20 8.97 19.67
C GLY A 125 -6.25 7.44 19.41
N PRO A 126 -7.01 6.97 18.39
CA PRO A 126 -7.32 5.55 18.23
C PRO A 126 -6.10 4.65 18.05
N ARG A 127 -5.00 5.19 17.51
CA ARG A 127 -3.79 4.41 17.22
C ARG A 127 -2.81 4.35 18.38
N ALA A 128 -2.95 5.25 19.36
CA ALA A 128 -2.07 5.37 20.53
C ALA A 128 -0.56 5.38 20.18
N GLN A 129 -0.20 6.12 19.14
CA GLN A 129 1.17 6.29 18.63
C GLN A 129 1.49 7.78 18.44
N PRO A 130 1.33 8.63 19.48
CA PRO A 130 1.54 10.08 19.37
C PRO A 130 2.98 10.45 18.98
N GLU A 131 3.95 9.59 19.27
CA GLU A 131 5.36 9.77 18.90
C GLU A 131 5.59 9.80 17.37
N LEU A 132 4.67 9.25 16.58
CA LEU A 132 4.70 9.33 15.12
C LEU A 132 4.13 10.65 14.58
N SER A 133 3.48 11.46 15.41
CA SER A 133 3.00 12.79 15.05
C SER A 133 4.12 13.81 15.24
N ASN A 134 5.00 13.89 14.26
CA ASN A 134 6.20 14.72 14.31
C ASN A 134 6.55 15.27 12.90
N GLU A 135 7.47 16.24 12.85
CA GLU A 135 7.92 16.88 11.60
C GLU A 135 8.47 15.89 10.57
N ARG A 136 9.10 14.80 11.01
CA ARG A 136 9.60 13.76 10.12
C ARG A 136 8.46 13.04 9.39
N MET A 137 7.36 12.77 10.08
CA MET A 137 6.18 12.17 9.48
C MET A 137 5.48 13.14 8.53
N ASP A 138 5.46 14.43 8.85
CA ASP A 138 4.91 15.46 7.98
C ASP A 138 5.76 15.62 6.71
N ALA A 139 7.07 15.65 6.84
CA ALA A 139 7.98 15.64 5.69
C ALA A 139 7.81 14.39 4.82
N TRP A 140 7.62 13.23 5.45
CA TRP A 140 7.35 11.98 4.74
C TRP A 140 6.03 12.02 3.96
N ALA A 141 4.97 12.53 4.56
CA ALA A 141 3.67 12.69 3.89
C ALA A 141 3.78 13.67 2.71
N ALA A 142 4.47 14.81 2.89
CA ALA A 142 4.72 15.78 1.83
C ALA A 142 5.55 15.19 0.68
N TYR A 143 6.57 14.38 1.00
CA TYR A 143 7.36 13.66 0.00
C TYR A 143 6.48 12.70 -0.83
N LEU A 144 5.66 11.87 -0.18
CA LEU A 144 4.76 10.95 -0.88
C LEU A 144 3.76 11.69 -1.75
N ARG A 145 3.24 12.83 -1.27
CA ARG A 145 2.34 13.66 -2.06
C ARG A 145 3.03 14.24 -3.29
N GLY A 146 4.24 14.77 -3.16
CA GLY A 146 5.05 15.25 -4.28
C GLY A 146 5.36 14.14 -5.30
N GLN A 147 5.63 12.91 -4.83
CA GLN A 147 5.81 11.75 -5.72
C GLN A 147 4.51 11.39 -6.46
N ALA A 148 3.38 11.42 -5.78
CA ALA A 148 2.09 11.13 -6.40
C ALA A 148 1.73 12.17 -7.47
N ASP A 149 1.95 13.45 -7.18
CA ASP A 149 1.70 14.55 -8.12
C ASP A 149 2.64 14.45 -9.34
N ALA A 150 3.94 14.17 -9.14
CA ALA A 150 4.93 14.05 -10.22
C ALA A 150 4.70 12.84 -11.13
N LEU A 151 4.14 11.76 -10.60
CA LEU A 151 3.87 10.52 -11.32
C LEU A 151 2.40 10.38 -11.75
N GLU A 152 1.60 11.43 -11.54
CA GLU A 152 0.15 11.45 -11.84
C GLU A 152 -0.60 10.26 -11.20
N LEU A 153 -0.19 9.86 -9.99
CA LEU A 153 -0.84 8.79 -9.27
C LEU A 153 -2.19 9.25 -8.70
N PRO A 154 -3.20 8.38 -8.65
CA PRO A 154 -4.44 8.72 -7.97
C PRO A 154 -4.19 8.97 -6.48
N VAL A 155 -4.80 10.05 -5.97
CA VAL A 155 -4.76 10.42 -4.57
C VAL A 155 -6.16 10.32 -3.99
N LEU A 156 -6.32 9.50 -2.95
CA LEU A 156 -7.55 9.43 -2.17
C LEU A 156 -7.39 10.22 -0.88
N ASP A 157 -8.18 11.29 -0.74
CA ASP A 157 -8.21 12.09 0.49
C ASP A 157 -9.17 11.46 1.50
N SER A 158 -8.64 11.05 2.64
CA SER A 158 -9.40 10.45 3.75
C SER A 158 -9.76 11.46 4.86
N THR A 159 -9.49 12.75 4.67
CA THR A 159 -9.62 13.79 5.72
C THR A 159 -10.99 13.78 6.37
N SER A 160 -12.05 13.81 5.57
CA SER A 160 -13.44 13.91 6.04
C SER A 160 -14.25 12.62 5.79
N ARG A 161 -13.60 11.56 5.37
CA ARG A 161 -14.25 10.29 5.04
C ARG A 161 -14.21 9.30 6.19
N SER A 162 -15.28 8.55 6.35
CA SER A 162 -15.32 7.36 7.18
C SER A 162 -14.45 6.24 6.59
N ILE A 163 -14.10 5.26 7.42
CA ILE A 163 -13.36 4.07 6.98
C ILE A 163 -14.13 3.31 5.88
N ALA A 164 -15.46 3.22 6.01
CA ALA A 164 -16.30 2.55 5.04
C ALA A 164 -16.28 3.24 3.67
N GLU A 165 -16.39 4.57 3.64
CA GLU A 165 -16.30 5.35 2.38
C GLU A 165 -14.93 5.19 1.72
N VAL A 166 -13.83 5.16 2.50
CA VAL A 166 -12.50 4.90 1.93
C VAL A 166 -12.39 3.47 1.41
N ALA A 167 -12.96 2.49 2.10
CA ALA A 167 -12.98 1.10 1.64
C ALA A 167 -13.78 0.95 0.33
N ASP A 168 -14.90 1.66 0.17
CA ASP A 168 -15.67 1.70 -1.08
C ASP A 168 -14.84 2.29 -2.24
N LEU A 169 -14.12 3.38 -2.01
CA LEU A 169 -13.21 3.94 -3.00
C LEU A 169 -12.08 2.97 -3.37
N LEU A 170 -11.55 2.22 -2.41
CA LEU A 170 -10.56 1.17 -2.71
C LEU A 170 -11.19 0.04 -3.52
N ARG A 171 -12.44 -0.35 -3.26
CA ARG A 171 -13.19 -1.32 -4.06
C ARG A 171 -13.32 -0.87 -5.52
N GLU A 172 -13.62 0.41 -5.77
CA GLU A 172 -13.63 0.97 -7.12
C GLU A 172 -12.28 0.81 -7.82
N GLN A 173 -11.15 1.00 -7.11
CA GLN A 173 -9.81 0.78 -7.68
C GLN A 173 -9.53 -0.70 -7.99
N VAL A 174 -10.06 -1.62 -7.19
CA VAL A 174 -10.05 -3.06 -7.48
C VAL A 174 -10.83 -3.35 -8.76
N ASP A 175 -12.02 -2.76 -8.92
CA ASP A 175 -12.86 -2.96 -10.12
C ASP A 175 -12.19 -2.38 -11.39
N VAL A 176 -11.49 -1.26 -11.30
CA VAL A 176 -10.65 -0.73 -12.39
C VAL A 176 -9.59 -1.74 -12.81
N LEU A 177 -8.88 -2.36 -11.86
CA LEU A 177 -7.89 -3.40 -12.16
C LEU A 177 -8.53 -4.66 -12.77
N ARG A 178 -9.76 -5.01 -12.40
CA ARG A 178 -10.50 -6.11 -13.02
C ARG A 178 -10.86 -5.79 -14.47
N GLY A 179 -11.40 -4.60 -14.73
CA GLY A 179 -11.81 -4.16 -16.06
C GLY A 179 -10.65 -4.10 -17.06
N SER A 180 -9.45 -3.76 -16.60
CA SER A 180 -8.23 -3.75 -17.43
C SER A 180 -7.82 -5.13 -17.95
N ALA A 181 -8.39 -6.22 -17.43
CA ALA A 181 -8.15 -7.57 -17.93
C ALA A 181 -8.89 -7.88 -19.24
N GLY A 182 -10.02 -7.22 -19.50
CA GLY A 182 -10.84 -7.43 -20.70
C GLY A 182 -10.39 -6.65 -21.94
N ALA A 183 -9.50 -5.66 -21.78
CA ALA A 183 -9.02 -4.80 -22.86
C ALA A 183 -7.70 -5.28 -23.53
N ALA A 184 -7.10 -6.34 -23.04
CA ALA A 184 -5.81 -6.88 -23.49
C ALA A 184 -5.92 -8.31 -24.09
N ALA A 185 -7.14 -8.75 -24.45
CA ALA A 185 -7.40 -10.06 -25.07
C ALA A 185 -7.72 -9.90 -26.57
#